data_b3b3081cab272f5ae11adbf08b2d93d4
#
_entry.id   b3b3081cab272f5ae11adbf08b2d93d4
#
_cell.length_a   1.000
_cell.length_b   1.000
_cell.length_c   1.000
_cell.angle_alpha   90.00
_cell.angle_beta   90.00
_cell.angle_gamma   90.00
#
_symmetry.space_group_name_H-M   'P 1'
#
loop_
_entity.id
_entity.type
_entity.pdbx_description
1 polymer ?
#
loop_
_entity_poly.entity_id
_entity_poly.type
_entity_poly.pdbx_seq_one_letter_code
_entity_poly.pdbx_strand_id
1 'polypeptide(L)'
;MNVFREKSVLIEEVWFDEEPKTSPCVDVLHYIERTHPIQGIQFDEFHTIVLDLTKNQDELWENLAKNNRYKIKRAEQKDRVIYTYWSNAQIDDKTLNTFLDFHDRFTESQGLKRIPKSRLLSFADSGILDLSMSATPDGTPLAWHAHCCVNNRACFFYGASIKNHNDTAYQSMLGRANRYHHWQDILRFKNSEILLYDFGGWYAGNTDQKLLNINKFKEEFGGTIIKNFRSLHGLTLKGKLCVGLYKMLMK
;
A
#
# COMPACT_ATOMS: atom_id res chain seq x y z
N MET A 1 -18.05 2.95 2.56
CA MET A 1 -17.68 3.69 3.82
C MET A 1 -16.68 2.83 4.58
N ASN A 2 -15.49 3.33 4.77
CA ASN A 2 -14.43 2.57 5.44
C ASN A 2 -14.39 2.93 6.93
N VAL A 3 -15.08 2.15 7.76
CA VAL A 3 -15.16 2.35 9.20
C VAL A 3 -14.68 1.10 9.92
N PHE A 4 -13.74 1.28 10.85
CA PHE A 4 -13.23 0.17 11.67
C PHE A 4 -13.01 0.62 13.11
N ARG A 5 -12.88 -0.37 13.99
CA ARG A 5 -12.60 -0.16 15.40
C ARG A 5 -11.14 -0.48 15.70
N GLU A 6 -10.44 0.48 16.24
CA GLU A 6 -9.11 0.26 16.82
C GLU A 6 -9.20 0.45 18.33
N LYS A 7 -8.98 -0.64 19.09
CA LYS A 7 -9.24 -0.70 20.54
C LYS A 7 -10.70 -0.27 20.85
N SER A 8 -10.89 0.85 21.52
CA SER A 8 -12.22 1.38 21.86
C SER A 8 -12.69 2.50 20.95
N VAL A 9 -11.88 2.93 19.97
CA VAL A 9 -12.15 4.09 19.11
C VAL A 9 -12.70 3.63 17.77
N LEU A 10 -13.81 4.22 17.33
CA LEU A 10 -14.38 4.00 16.00
C LEU A 10 -13.84 5.06 15.04
N ILE A 11 -13.15 4.61 13.99
CA ILE A 11 -12.46 5.46 13.03
C ILE A 11 -13.13 5.33 11.67
N GLU A 12 -13.47 6.44 11.05
CA GLU A 12 -13.82 6.50 9.63
C GLU A 12 -12.62 7.04 8.85
N GLU A 13 -12.16 6.28 7.85
CA GLU A 13 -11.16 6.73 6.89
C GLU A 13 -11.83 7.36 5.69
N VAL A 14 -11.44 8.60 5.41
CA VAL A 14 -11.91 9.42 4.30
C VAL A 14 -10.74 9.60 3.33
N TRP A 15 -10.84 8.94 2.19
CA TRP A 15 -9.77 8.88 1.20
C TRP A 15 -9.85 10.02 0.20
N PHE A 16 -8.69 10.59 -0.13
CA PHE A 16 -8.53 11.67 -1.09
C PHE A 16 -9.45 12.87 -0.74
N ASP A 17 -10.14 13.42 -1.72
CA ASP A 17 -11.03 14.55 -1.51
C ASP A 17 -12.51 14.14 -1.34
N GLU A 18 -12.76 12.88 -0.93
CA GLU A 18 -14.10 12.46 -0.55
C GLU A 18 -14.61 13.22 0.69
N GLU A 19 -15.93 13.33 0.79
CA GLU A 19 -16.58 13.84 2.00
C GLU A 19 -16.90 12.71 2.97
N PRO A 20 -16.77 12.94 4.29
CA PRO A 20 -17.11 11.95 5.29
C PRO A 20 -18.59 11.58 5.23
N LYS A 21 -18.90 10.30 5.35
CA LYS A 21 -20.27 9.80 5.36
C LYS A 21 -20.87 9.74 6.77
N THR A 22 -20.22 10.35 7.73
CA THR A 22 -20.39 10.39 9.19
C THR A 22 -21.60 9.64 9.75
N SER A 23 -21.32 8.50 10.38
CA SER A 23 -22.24 7.88 11.34
C SER A 23 -22.14 8.63 12.68
N PRO A 24 -23.26 8.83 13.42
CA PRO A 24 -23.26 9.46 14.75
C PRO A 24 -22.31 8.81 15.77
N CYS A 25 -21.88 7.58 15.53
CA CYS A 25 -21.04 6.80 16.43
C CYS A 25 -19.53 6.93 16.15
N VAL A 26 -19.10 7.61 15.07
CA VAL A 26 -17.69 7.75 14.71
C VAL A 26 -17.00 8.67 15.71
N ASP A 27 -15.88 8.21 16.26
CA ASP A 27 -15.09 9.00 17.20
C ASP A 27 -14.06 9.88 16.52
N VAL A 28 -13.45 9.38 15.42
CA VAL A 28 -12.35 10.03 14.70
C VAL A 28 -12.56 9.92 13.19
N LEU A 29 -12.41 11.05 12.49
CA LEU A 29 -12.19 11.07 11.05
C LEU A 29 -10.69 11.05 10.77
N HIS A 30 -10.25 10.10 9.95
CA HIS A 30 -8.89 10.02 9.45
C HIS A 30 -8.90 10.34 7.97
N TYR A 31 -8.55 11.57 7.63
CA TYR A 31 -8.41 12.01 6.23
C TYR A 31 -7.07 11.54 5.68
N ILE A 32 -7.14 10.83 4.56
CA ILE A 32 -5.98 10.18 3.94
C ILE A 32 -5.76 10.78 2.55
N GLU A 33 -4.58 11.35 2.36
CA GLU A 33 -4.05 11.79 1.06
C GLU A 33 -4.94 12.80 0.31
N ARG A 34 -5.48 13.78 1.02
CA ARG A 34 -6.19 14.90 0.40
C ARG A 34 -5.24 15.77 -0.43
N THR A 35 -5.75 16.33 -1.51
CA THR A 35 -4.99 17.28 -2.35
C THR A 35 -4.79 18.63 -1.66
N HIS A 36 -5.69 18.97 -0.72
CA HIS A 36 -5.64 20.23 0.04
C HIS A 36 -5.90 19.96 1.54
N PRO A 37 -5.25 20.73 2.43
CA PRO A 37 -5.53 20.65 3.85
C PRO A 37 -6.94 21.15 4.16
N ILE A 38 -7.56 20.60 5.20
CA ILE A 38 -8.87 21.05 5.67
C ILE A 38 -8.67 22.26 6.60
N GLN A 39 -9.38 23.35 6.32
CA GLN A 39 -9.29 24.56 7.12
C GLN A 39 -9.65 24.30 8.59
N GLY A 40 -8.82 24.77 9.51
CA GLY A 40 -9.03 24.62 10.95
C GLY A 40 -8.66 23.23 11.53
N ILE A 41 -8.22 22.28 10.68
CA ILE A 41 -7.74 20.97 11.13
C ILE A 41 -6.22 20.91 10.91
N GLN A 42 -5.49 20.53 11.95
CA GLN A 42 -4.04 20.30 11.82
C GLN A 42 -3.78 19.13 10.90
N PHE A 43 -2.79 19.28 10.01
CA PHE A 43 -2.42 18.29 9.01
C PHE A 43 -0.93 17.98 9.06
N ASP A 44 -0.59 16.82 8.48
CA ASP A 44 0.77 16.42 8.16
C ASP A 44 0.90 16.33 6.63
N GLU A 45 2.02 16.82 6.08
CA GLU A 45 2.34 16.63 4.68
C GLU A 45 2.68 15.16 4.41
N PHE A 46 2.17 14.64 3.32
CA PHE A 46 2.42 13.27 2.88
C PHE A 46 2.81 13.27 1.42
N HIS A 47 3.95 12.70 1.11
CA HIS A 47 4.39 12.57 -0.27
C HIS A 47 4.21 11.13 -0.73
N THR A 48 3.81 10.96 -1.98
CA THR A 48 3.71 9.66 -2.64
C THR A 48 4.19 9.75 -4.07
N ILE A 49 4.44 8.62 -4.73
CA ILE A 49 4.78 8.56 -6.15
C ILE A 49 3.69 7.81 -6.89
N VAL A 50 3.14 8.42 -7.94
CA VAL A 50 2.02 7.89 -8.71
C VAL A 50 2.39 7.68 -10.17
N LEU A 51 1.88 6.61 -10.77
CA LEU A 51 1.95 6.31 -12.20
C LEU A 51 0.60 6.61 -12.84
N ASP A 52 0.63 7.28 -13.96
CA ASP A 52 -0.52 7.51 -14.83
C ASP A 52 -0.76 6.28 -15.70
N LEU A 53 -1.80 5.51 -15.39
CA LEU A 53 -2.18 4.29 -16.11
C LEU A 53 -3.00 4.55 -17.38
N THR A 54 -3.32 5.81 -17.70
CA THR A 54 -3.92 6.17 -19.00
C THR A 54 -2.90 6.01 -20.14
N LYS A 55 -1.60 6.07 -19.84
CA LYS A 55 -0.52 5.80 -20.79
C LYS A 55 -0.59 4.36 -21.31
N ASN A 56 -0.15 4.13 -22.55
CA ASN A 56 -0.10 2.77 -23.08
C ASN A 56 1.00 1.92 -22.38
N GLN A 57 0.96 0.61 -22.57
CA GLN A 57 1.87 -0.32 -21.88
C GLN A 57 3.32 -0.10 -22.28
N ASP A 58 3.60 0.23 -23.53
CA ASP A 58 4.96 0.44 -24.02
C ASP A 58 5.56 1.71 -23.40
N GLU A 59 4.78 2.80 -23.28
CA GLU A 59 5.19 4.01 -22.60
C GLU A 59 5.49 3.75 -21.11
N LEU A 60 4.63 2.99 -20.41
CA LEU A 60 4.88 2.60 -19.03
C LEU A 60 6.15 1.77 -18.90
N TRP A 61 6.37 0.83 -19.84
CA TRP A 61 7.55 -0.01 -19.87
C TRP A 61 8.84 0.78 -20.13
N GLU A 62 8.81 1.73 -21.07
CA GLU A 62 9.97 2.57 -21.38
C GLU A 62 10.34 3.52 -20.25
N ASN A 63 9.37 3.97 -19.48
CA ASN A 63 9.59 4.80 -18.30
C ASN A 63 10.27 4.06 -17.14
N LEU A 64 10.27 2.72 -17.14
CA LEU A 64 11.03 1.94 -16.17
C LEU A 64 12.55 2.17 -16.35
N ALA A 65 13.27 2.28 -15.26
CA ALA A 65 14.74 2.25 -15.30
C ALA A 65 15.26 0.99 -16.01
N LYS A 66 16.33 1.10 -16.82
CA LYS A 66 16.90 -0.02 -17.58
C LYS A 66 17.15 -1.26 -16.72
N ASN A 67 17.73 -1.07 -15.53
CA ASN A 67 18.00 -2.16 -14.60
C ASN A 67 16.70 -2.80 -14.07
N ASN A 68 15.65 -2.02 -13.90
CA ASN A 68 14.35 -2.52 -13.46
C ASN A 68 13.72 -3.41 -14.55
N ARG A 69 13.73 -2.96 -15.81
CA ARG A 69 13.29 -3.78 -16.97
C ARG A 69 14.04 -5.11 -17.06
N TYR A 70 15.35 -5.08 -16.90
CA TYR A 70 16.17 -6.31 -16.89
C TYR A 70 15.74 -7.27 -15.78
N LYS A 71 15.56 -6.77 -14.56
CA LYS A 71 15.17 -7.58 -13.40
C LYS A 71 13.78 -8.19 -13.56
N ILE A 72 12.82 -7.42 -14.09
CA ILE A 72 11.45 -7.88 -14.38
C ILE A 72 11.49 -9.02 -15.40
N LYS A 73 12.16 -8.82 -16.55
CA LYS A 73 12.30 -9.87 -17.58
C LYS A 73 12.97 -11.13 -17.04
N ARG A 74 13.98 -10.98 -16.18
CA ARG A 74 14.66 -12.12 -15.57
C ARG A 74 13.77 -12.89 -14.59
N ALA A 75 12.97 -12.19 -13.77
CA ALA A 75 12.00 -12.81 -12.88
C ALA A 75 10.99 -13.66 -13.66
N GLU A 76 10.49 -13.12 -14.77
CA GLU A 76 9.53 -13.79 -15.65
C GLU A 76 10.17 -15.01 -16.37
N GLN A 77 11.29 -14.79 -17.06
CA GLN A 77 11.82 -15.76 -18.03
C GLN A 77 12.75 -16.82 -17.41
N LYS A 78 13.49 -16.45 -16.35
CA LYS A 78 14.49 -17.31 -15.72
C LYS A 78 14.04 -17.84 -14.38
N ASP A 79 13.58 -16.95 -13.50
CA ASP A 79 13.09 -17.33 -12.19
C ASP A 79 11.67 -17.93 -12.26
N ARG A 80 10.94 -17.69 -13.36
CA ARG A 80 9.57 -18.16 -13.63
C ARG A 80 8.60 -17.84 -12.49
N VAL A 81 8.70 -16.61 -11.99
CA VAL A 81 7.85 -16.15 -10.90
C VAL A 81 6.38 -16.18 -11.34
N ILE A 82 5.55 -16.81 -10.52
CA ILE A 82 4.10 -16.88 -10.71
C ILE A 82 3.47 -15.67 -10.04
N TYR A 83 2.51 -15.04 -10.70
CA TYR A 83 1.70 -13.95 -10.16
C TYR A 83 0.24 -14.38 -10.06
N THR A 84 -0.38 -14.13 -8.94
CA THR A 84 -1.80 -14.39 -8.67
C THR A 84 -2.40 -13.17 -7.99
N TYR A 85 -3.67 -12.84 -8.31
CA TYR A 85 -4.38 -11.76 -7.65
C TYR A 85 -5.80 -12.14 -7.30
N TRP A 86 -6.38 -11.42 -6.36
CA TRP A 86 -7.77 -11.50 -5.94
C TRP A 86 -8.32 -10.08 -5.89
N SER A 87 -9.32 -9.77 -6.73
CA SER A 87 -10.15 -8.58 -6.57
C SER A 87 -11.01 -8.72 -5.30
N ASN A 88 -11.51 -7.63 -4.78
CA ASN A 88 -12.30 -7.66 -3.54
C ASN A 88 -13.39 -8.74 -3.52
N ALA A 89 -14.11 -8.92 -4.63
CA ALA A 89 -15.17 -9.93 -4.75
C ALA A 89 -14.66 -11.38 -4.68
N GLN A 90 -13.36 -11.62 -4.84
CA GLN A 90 -12.74 -12.95 -4.84
C GLN A 90 -12.00 -13.25 -3.52
N ILE A 91 -11.91 -12.25 -2.62
CA ILE A 91 -11.23 -12.41 -1.33
C ILE A 91 -12.18 -13.10 -0.35
N ASP A 92 -11.88 -14.36 -0.05
CA ASP A 92 -12.52 -15.11 1.03
C ASP A 92 -11.72 -15.01 2.33
N ASP A 93 -12.30 -15.51 3.42
CA ASP A 93 -11.66 -15.53 4.74
C ASP A 93 -10.32 -16.30 4.73
N LYS A 94 -10.20 -17.34 3.91
CA LYS A 94 -8.98 -18.14 3.79
C LYS A 94 -7.87 -17.32 3.15
N THR A 95 -8.14 -16.65 2.05
CA THR A 95 -7.19 -15.79 1.33
C THR A 95 -6.74 -14.64 2.23
N LEU A 96 -7.69 -13.98 2.90
CA LEU A 96 -7.41 -12.89 3.83
C LEU A 96 -6.53 -13.33 5.00
N ASN A 97 -6.85 -14.45 5.63
CA ASN A 97 -6.05 -14.98 6.74
C ASN A 97 -4.66 -15.41 6.26
N THR A 98 -4.53 -16.02 5.06
CA THR A 98 -3.23 -16.39 4.48
C THR A 98 -2.35 -15.15 4.27
N PHE A 99 -2.92 -14.05 3.76
CA PHE A 99 -2.21 -12.76 3.65
C PHE A 99 -1.77 -12.25 5.02
N LEU A 100 -2.68 -12.22 6.01
CA LEU A 100 -2.39 -11.73 7.36
C LEU A 100 -1.27 -12.54 8.03
N ASP A 101 -1.33 -13.88 7.96
CA ASP A 101 -0.32 -14.75 8.54
C ASP A 101 1.06 -14.54 7.89
N PHE A 102 1.10 -14.32 6.57
CA PHE A 102 2.35 -14.00 5.88
C PHE A 102 2.88 -12.64 6.27
N HIS A 103 2.00 -11.63 6.36
CA HIS A 103 2.37 -10.28 6.75
C HIS A 103 2.81 -10.20 8.21
N ASP A 104 2.18 -10.93 9.11
CA ASP A 104 2.57 -10.99 10.52
C ASP A 104 3.98 -11.55 10.70
N ARG A 105 4.33 -12.64 10.00
CA ARG A 105 5.70 -13.17 9.97
C ARG A 105 6.71 -12.15 9.44
N PHE A 106 6.33 -11.41 8.40
CA PHE A 106 7.18 -10.34 7.86
C PHE A 106 7.39 -9.23 8.89
N THR A 107 6.32 -8.70 9.51
CA THR A 107 6.42 -7.61 10.50
C THR A 107 7.21 -8.02 11.72
N GLU A 108 7.04 -9.25 12.21
CA GLU A 108 7.81 -9.82 13.30
C GLU A 108 9.30 -9.87 12.96
N SER A 109 9.66 -10.34 11.75
CA SER A 109 11.05 -10.39 11.28
C SER A 109 11.72 -9.02 11.14
N GLN A 110 10.93 -7.94 10.98
CA GLN A 110 11.39 -6.56 10.79
C GLN A 110 11.21 -5.68 12.04
N GLY A 111 10.66 -6.20 13.14
CA GLY A 111 10.32 -5.42 14.33
C GLY A 111 9.24 -4.36 14.08
N LEU A 112 8.34 -4.60 13.12
CA LEU A 112 7.26 -3.69 12.75
C LEU A 112 5.96 -4.04 13.47
N LYS A 113 5.03 -3.08 13.52
CA LYS A 113 3.68 -3.32 14.05
C LYS A 113 2.86 -4.16 13.06
N ARG A 114 2.06 -5.09 13.58
CA ARG A 114 1.09 -5.86 12.79
C ARG A 114 -0.02 -4.97 12.26
N ILE A 115 -0.61 -5.38 11.14
CA ILE A 115 -1.80 -4.72 10.61
C ILE A 115 -2.98 -4.99 11.56
N PRO A 116 -3.76 -3.96 11.95
CA PRO A 116 -5.03 -4.21 12.64
C PRO A 116 -5.97 -4.99 11.71
N LYS A 117 -6.30 -6.23 12.06
CA LYS A 117 -7.21 -7.08 11.24
C LYS A 117 -8.54 -6.38 10.96
N SER A 118 -9.09 -5.64 11.94
CA SER A 118 -10.33 -4.87 11.78
C SER A 118 -10.26 -3.84 10.66
N ARG A 119 -9.09 -3.22 10.44
CA ARG A 119 -8.89 -2.26 9.35
C ARG A 119 -8.92 -2.95 7.98
N LEU A 120 -8.24 -4.11 7.86
CA LEU A 120 -8.22 -4.85 6.60
C LEU A 120 -9.60 -5.43 6.27
N LEU A 121 -10.32 -5.92 7.28
CA LEU A 121 -11.71 -6.34 7.14
C LEU A 121 -12.62 -5.19 6.67
N SER A 122 -12.44 -3.98 7.22
CA SER A 122 -13.23 -2.82 6.78
C SER A 122 -12.96 -2.43 5.32
N PHE A 123 -11.74 -2.65 4.81
CA PHE A 123 -11.44 -2.47 3.38
C PHE A 123 -12.17 -3.51 2.52
N ALA A 124 -12.16 -4.78 2.95
CA ALA A 124 -12.88 -5.84 2.28
C ALA A 124 -14.41 -5.58 2.27
N ASP A 125 -14.98 -5.25 3.44
CA ASP A 125 -16.41 -4.94 3.60
C ASP A 125 -16.84 -3.70 2.79
N SER A 126 -15.91 -2.76 2.58
CA SER A 126 -16.15 -1.55 1.78
C SER A 126 -15.94 -1.77 0.27
N GLY A 127 -15.53 -2.95 -0.15
CA GLY A 127 -15.32 -3.28 -1.56
C GLY A 127 -14.05 -2.68 -2.17
N ILE A 128 -13.09 -2.23 -1.34
CA ILE A 128 -11.91 -1.48 -1.81
C ILE A 128 -10.58 -2.23 -1.65
N LEU A 129 -10.61 -3.46 -1.11
CA LEU A 129 -9.41 -4.28 -0.91
C LEU A 129 -9.12 -5.13 -2.15
N ASP A 130 -7.92 -5.07 -2.65
CA ASP A 130 -7.37 -6.01 -3.60
C ASP A 130 -6.08 -6.63 -3.05
N LEU A 131 -5.91 -7.94 -3.27
CA LEU A 131 -4.72 -8.68 -2.86
C LEU A 131 -4.00 -9.23 -4.07
N SER A 132 -2.68 -9.32 -4.01
CA SER A 132 -1.87 -10.06 -4.98
C SER A 132 -0.69 -10.76 -4.33
N MET A 133 -0.20 -11.81 -4.98
CA MET A 133 0.90 -12.63 -4.51
C MET A 133 1.84 -12.99 -5.65
N SER A 134 3.12 -12.95 -5.40
CA SER A 134 4.12 -13.60 -6.22
C SER A 134 4.67 -14.84 -5.54
N ALA A 135 4.91 -15.91 -6.30
CA ALA A 135 5.40 -17.19 -5.82
C ALA A 135 6.47 -17.78 -6.74
N THR A 136 7.23 -18.72 -6.23
CA THR A 136 8.10 -19.60 -7.03
C THR A 136 7.27 -20.58 -7.86
N PRO A 137 7.86 -21.27 -8.86
CA PRO A 137 7.15 -22.25 -9.69
C PRO A 137 6.52 -23.41 -8.93
N ASP A 138 7.03 -23.75 -7.76
CA ASP A 138 6.47 -24.76 -6.86
C ASP A 138 5.38 -24.25 -5.91
N GLY A 139 4.99 -22.95 -6.07
CA GLY A 139 3.92 -22.32 -5.31
C GLY A 139 4.35 -21.72 -3.97
N THR A 140 5.65 -21.69 -3.63
CA THR A 140 6.13 -21.05 -2.40
C THR A 140 5.99 -19.52 -2.49
N PRO A 141 5.21 -18.88 -1.57
CA PRO A 141 5.01 -17.43 -1.60
C PRO A 141 6.31 -16.65 -1.38
N LEU A 142 6.58 -15.69 -2.27
CA LEU A 142 7.73 -14.78 -2.20
C LEU A 142 7.34 -13.42 -1.63
N ALA A 143 6.23 -12.86 -2.10
CA ALA A 143 5.72 -11.59 -1.64
C ALA A 143 4.20 -11.52 -1.77
N TRP A 144 3.61 -10.71 -0.90
CA TRP A 144 2.20 -10.33 -0.94
C TRP A 144 2.05 -8.82 -0.98
N HIS A 145 1.07 -8.34 -1.74
CA HIS A 145 0.66 -6.94 -1.79
C HIS A 145 -0.82 -6.81 -1.44
N ALA A 146 -1.16 -5.75 -0.71
CA ALA A 146 -2.53 -5.32 -0.49
C ALA A 146 -2.68 -3.89 -1.02
N HIS A 147 -3.67 -3.70 -1.88
CA HIS A 147 -4.01 -2.42 -2.46
C HIS A 147 -5.36 -1.94 -1.93
N CYS A 148 -5.48 -0.64 -1.74
CA CYS A 148 -6.74 0.04 -1.46
C CYS A 148 -7.16 0.78 -2.74
N CYS A 149 -8.28 0.34 -3.33
CA CYS A 149 -8.77 0.86 -4.62
C CYS A 149 -9.93 1.83 -4.37
N VAL A 150 -9.69 3.12 -4.52
CA VAL A 150 -10.66 4.19 -4.30
C VAL A 150 -10.53 5.24 -5.41
N ASN A 151 -11.66 5.69 -5.96
CA ASN A 151 -11.71 6.77 -6.94
C ASN A 151 -10.75 6.58 -8.13
N ASN A 152 -10.79 5.40 -8.75
CA ASN A 152 -9.93 5.04 -9.89
C ASN A 152 -8.42 5.11 -9.58
N ARG A 153 -8.04 5.03 -8.30
CA ARG A 153 -6.66 5.00 -7.83
C ARG A 153 -6.43 3.73 -7.00
N ALA A 154 -5.44 2.94 -7.38
CA ALA A 154 -4.99 1.78 -6.63
C ALA A 154 -3.76 2.17 -5.80
N CYS A 155 -3.93 2.27 -4.48
CA CYS A 155 -2.86 2.56 -3.55
C CYS A 155 -2.23 1.27 -3.05
N PHE A 156 -0.94 1.10 -3.29
CA PHE A 156 -0.14 0.06 -2.63
C PHE A 156 -0.01 0.38 -1.15
N PHE A 157 -0.74 -0.37 -0.33
CA PHE A 157 -0.95 -0.02 1.06
C PHE A 157 -0.12 -0.87 2.02
N TYR A 158 -0.08 -2.18 1.79
CA TYR A 158 0.77 -3.11 2.53
C TYR A 158 1.51 -4.02 1.58
N GLY A 159 2.78 -4.26 1.87
CA GLY A 159 3.59 -5.23 1.16
C GLY A 159 4.44 -6.02 2.15
N ALA A 160 4.55 -7.32 1.89
CA ALA A 160 5.38 -8.22 2.67
C ALA A 160 6.24 -9.10 1.77
N SER A 161 7.50 -9.29 2.15
CA SER A 161 8.38 -10.26 1.50
C SER A 161 9.34 -10.83 2.55
N ILE A 162 9.39 -12.16 2.67
CA ILE A 162 10.19 -12.82 3.70
C ILE A 162 11.59 -13.06 3.18
N LYS A 163 12.57 -12.39 3.78
CA LYS A 163 13.99 -12.53 3.44
C LYS A 163 14.60 -13.77 4.09
N ASN A 164 15.48 -14.45 3.34
CA ASN A 164 16.40 -15.43 3.90
C ASN A 164 17.81 -14.82 3.90
N HIS A 165 18.27 -14.33 5.03
CA HIS A 165 19.54 -13.59 5.14
C HIS A 165 20.78 -14.45 4.82
N ASN A 166 20.66 -15.76 4.88
CA ASN A 166 21.77 -16.68 4.66
C ASN A 166 21.89 -17.16 3.19
N ASP A 167 20.95 -16.75 2.32
CA ASP A 167 20.92 -17.15 0.91
C ASP A 167 20.89 -15.93 -0.01
N THR A 168 22.05 -15.54 -0.54
CA THR A 168 22.20 -14.39 -1.45
C THR A 168 21.52 -14.62 -2.80
N ALA A 169 21.44 -15.86 -3.27
CA ALA A 169 20.75 -16.21 -4.51
C ALA A 169 19.24 -16.01 -4.35
N TYR A 170 18.69 -16.50 -3.25
CA TYR A 170 17.28 -16.27 -2.88
C TYR A 170 16.98 -14.77 -2.71
N GLN A 171 17.81 -14.02 -2.01
CA GLN A 171 17.64 -12.57 -1.85
C GLN A 171 17.61 -11.84 -3.19
N SER A 172 18.52 -12.23 -4.11
CA SER A 172 18.55 -11.65 -5.45
C SER A 172 17.31 -11.99 -6.26
N MET A 173 16.81 -13.23 -6.16
CA MET A 173 15.55 -13.65 -6.77
C MET A 173 14.36 -12.89 -6.18
N LEU A 174 14.28 -12.78 -4.85
CA LEU A 174 13.23 -12.04 -4.16
C LEU A 174 13.17 -10.57 -4.61
N GLY A 175 14.33 -9.92 -4.75
CA GLY A 175 14.41 -8.55 -5.25
C GLY A 175 13.92 -8.40 -6.70
N ARG A 176 14.10 -9.43 -7.54
CA ARG A 176 13.55 -9.46 -8.90
C ARG A 176 12.04 -9.76 -8.89
N ALA A 177 11.62 -10.71 -8.06
CA ALA A 177 10.22 -11.08 -7.89
C ALA A 177 9.36 -9.90 -7.44
N ASN A 178 9.84 -9.08 -6.48
CA ASN A 178 9.15 -7.86 -6.05
C ASN A 178 8.96 -6.86 -7.21
N ARG A 179 9.95 -6.70 -8.10
CA ARG A 179 9.81 -5.82 -9.25
C ARG A 179 8.83 -6.35 -10.28
N TYR A 180 8.89 -7.64 -10.54
CA TYR A 180 7.92 -8.31 -11.39
C TYR A 180 6.50 -8.22 -10.82
N HIS A 181 6.34 -8.42 -9.52
CA HIS A 181 5.07 -8.31 -8.82
C HIS A 181 4.44 -6.92 -9.02
N HIS A 182 5.16 -5.84 -8.69
CA HIS A 182 4.66 -4.48 -8.95
C HIS A 182 4.34 -4.23 -10.42
N TRP A 183 5.14 -4.75 -11.34
CA TRP A 183 4.85 -4.62 -12.77
C TRP A 183 3.56 -5.33 -13.16
N GLN A 184 3.31 -6.53 -12.63
CA GLN A 184 2.05 -7.24 -12.86
C GLN A 184 0.85 -6.52 -12.22
N ASP A 185 1.00 -5.95 -11.02
CA ASP A 185 -0.02 -5.12 -10.40
C ASP A 185 -0.36 -3.90 -11.28
N ILE A 186 0.67 -3.20 -11.80
CA ILE A 186 0.50 -2.07 -12.72
C ILE A 186 -0.28 -2.47 -13.96
N LEU A 187 0.10 -3.58 -14.62
CA LEU A 187 -0.59 -4.07 -15.82
C LEU A 187 -2.02 -4.48 -15.52
N ARG A 188 -2.26 -5.17 -14.41
CA ARG A 188 -3.60 -5.58 -13.99
C ARG A 188 -4.50 -4.36 -13.77
N PHE A 189 -4.03 -3.37 -13.01
CA PHE A 189 -4.81 -2.16 -12.74
C PHE A 189 -5.02 -1.32 -14.00
N LYS A 190 -4.03 -1.26 -14.89
CA LYS A 190 -4.18 -0.63 -16.20
C LYS A 190 -5.30 -1.27 -17.04
N ASN A 191 -5.46 -2.59 -16.96
CA ASN A 191 -6.51 -3.34 -17.68
C ASN A 191 -7.88 -3.30 -16.97
N SER A 192 -8.00 -2.52 -15.92
CA SER A 192 -9.24 -2.21 -15.22
C SER A 192 -9.58 -0.72 -15.38
N GLU A 193 -10.58 -0.21 -14.69
CA GLU A 193 -10.94 1.21 -14.71
C GLU A 193 -10.06 2.10 -13.82
N ILE A 194 -8.96 1.57 -13.31
CA ILE A 194 -8.01 2.32 -12.48
C ILE A 194 -7.15 3.22 -13.37
N LEU A 195 -7.10 4.50 -13.03
CA LEU A 195 -6.37 5.52 -13.78
C LEU A 195 -4.99 5.82 -13.19
N LEU A 196 -4.80 5.59 -11.89
CA LEU A 196 -3.56 5.87 -11.19
C LEU A 196 -3.12 4.67 -10.35
N TYR A 197 -1.84 4.30 -10.45
CA TYR A 197 -1.19 3.39 -9.52
C TYR A 197 -0.30 4.19 -8.56
N ASP A 198 -0.56 4.05 -7.28
CA ASP A 198 0.13 4.78 -6.22
C ASP A 198 1.01 3.83 -5.41
N PHE A 199 2.30 4.08 -5.43
CA PHE A 199 3.27 3.29 -4.64
C PHE A 199 3.24 3.57 -3.14
N GLY A 200 2.34 4.44 -2.67
CA GLY A 200 2.29 4.88 -1.27
C GLY A 200 3.49 5.75 -0.87
N GLY A 201 3.65 5.96 0.42
CA GLY A 201 4.56 6.94 0.99
C GLY A 201 5.92 7.06 0.33
N TRP A 202 6.32 8.29 0.00
CA TRP A 202 7.63 8.69 -0.46
C TRP A 202 8.29 9.58 0.61
N TYR A 203 9.50 9.26 1.02
CA TYR A 203 10.19 9.98 2.09
C TYR A 203 10.79 11.28 1.58
N ALA A 204 10.27 12.40 2.06
CA ALA A 204 10.72 13.74 1.66
C ALA A 204 11.99 14.21 2.39
N GLY A 205 12.46 13.47 3.40
CA GLY A 205 13.72 13.75 4.12
C GLY A 205 14.96 13.24 3.38
N ASN A 206 16.12 13.45 3.97
CA ASN A 206 17.42 13.10 3.39
C ASN A 206 18.35 12.35 4.33
N THR A 207 17.90 11.94 5.51
CA THR A 207 18.76 11.36 6.55
C THR A 207 18.58 9.87 6.74
N ASP A 208 17.37 9.33 6.50
CA ASP A 208 17.10 7.89 6.67
C ASP A 208 17.44 7.11 5.40
N GLN A 209 18.61 6.46 5.41
CA GLN A 209 19.10 5.69 4.26
C GLN A 209 18.17 4.54 3.88
N LYS A 210 17.45 3.92 4.82
CA LYS A 210 16.49 2.85 4.54
C LYS A 210 15.31 3.37 3.75
N LEU A 211 14.76 4.52 4.13
CA LEU A 211 13.66 5.18 3.43
C LEU A 211 14.10 5.72 2.07
N LEU A 212 15.30 6.28 1.96
CA LEU A 212 15.88 6.70 0.67
C LEU A 212 16.04 5.52 -0.31
N ASN A 213 16.43 4.34 0.17
CA ASN A 213 16.51 3.14 -0.66
C ASN A 213 15.13 2.67 -1.13
N ILE A 214 14.08 2.83 -0.30
CA ILE A 214 12.70 2.56 -0.70
C ILE A 214 12.24 3.56 -1.77
N ASN A 215 12.54 4.85 -1.61
CA ASN A 215 12.28 5.88 -2.61
C ASN A 215 12.90 5.51 -3.97
N LYS A 216 14.21 5.20 -3.96
CA LYS A 216 14.93 4.79 -5.16
C LYS A 216 14.30 3.57 -5.84
N PHE A 217 13.85 2.57 -5.06
CA PHE A 217 13.14 1.41 -5.59
C PHE A 217 11.86 1.82 -6.32
N LYS A 218 11.06 2.73 -5.75
CA LYS A 218 9.80 3.21 -6.34
C LYS A 218 10.06 4.06 -7.58
N GLU A 219 11.06 4.94 -7.54
CA GLU A 219 11.47 5.80 -8.65
C GLU A 219 11.93 4.99 -9.87
N GLU A 220 12.49 3.78 -9.67
CA GLU A 220 12.85 2.88 -10.77
C GLU A 220 11.66 2.45 -11.64
N PHE A 221 10.42 2.64 -11.17
CA PHE A 221 9.19 2.39 -11.95
C PHE A 221 8.72 3.62 -12.75
N GLY A 222 9.37 4.76 -12.58
CA GLY A 222 8.90 6.05 -13.11
C GLY A 222 7.85 6.67 -12.19
N GLY A 223 7.00 7.52 -12.75
CA GLY A 223 5.95 8.19 -12.01
C GLY A 223 6.30 9.61 -11.59
N THR A 224 5.34 10.27 -10.94
CA THR A 224 5.43 11.64 -10.46
C THR A 224 5.26 11.66 -8.95
N ILE A 225 6.15 12.38 -8.27
CA ILE A 225 6.02 12.62 -6.84
C ILE A 225 4.97 13.70 -6.64
N ILE A 226 3.96 13.40 -5.84
CA ILE A 226 2.90 14.35 -5.47
C ILE A 226 2.87 14.57 -3.97
N LYS A 227 2.48 15.79 -3.57
CA LYS A 227 2.27 16.15 -2.18
C LYS A 227 0.79 16.13 -1.85
N ASN A 228 0.43 15.40 -0.82
CA ASN A 228 -0.89 15.28 -0.26
C ASN A 228 -0.87 15.66 1.23
N PHE A 229 -2.04 15.65 1.86
CA PHE A 229 -2.21 15.99 3.26
C PHE A 229 -2.99 14.90 4.01
N ARG A 230 -2.58 14.62 5.24
CA ARG A 230 -3.25 13.70 6.15
C ARG A 230 -3.67 14.45 7.41
N SER A 231 -4.83 14.12 7.94
CA SER A 231 -5.34 14.78 9.14
C SER A 231 -6.14 13.81 10.01
N LEU A 232 -6.06 14.01 11.31
CA LEU A 232 -6.91 13.32 12.28
C LEU A 232 -7.82 14.36 12.96
N HIS A 233 -9.13 14.13 12.91
CA HIS A 233 -10.14 14.99 13.52
C HIS A 233 -11.01 14.21 14.50
N GLY A 234 -10.91 14.54 15.80
CA GLY A 234 -11.74 13.93 16.84
C GLY A 234 -13.12 14.56 16.87
N LEU A 235 -14.18 13.75 16.68
CA LEU A 235 -15.56 14.19 16.70
C LEU A 235 -16.13 14.13 18.13
N THR A 236 -15.88 13.04 18.87
CA THR A 236 -16.32 12.86 20.26
C THR A 236 -15.24 13.30 21.25
N LEU A 237 -15.59 13.44 22.53
CA LEU A 237 -14.59 13.69 23.59
C LEU A 237 -13.52 12.60 23.61
N LYS A 238 -13.91 11.33 23.47
CA LYS A 238 -12.99 10.20 23.38
C LYS A 238 -12.07 10.32 22.16
N GLY A 239 -12.63 10.66 21.00
CA GLY A 239 -11.85 10.88 19.77
C GLY A 239 -10.86 12.03 19.90
N LYS A 240 -11.27 13.15 20.50
CA LYS A 240 -10.39 14.32 20.75
C LYS A 240 -9.21 13.95 21.67
N LEU A 241 -9.47 13.20 22.74
CA LEU A 241 -8.41 12.72 23.64
C LEU A 241 -7.43 11.79 22.91
N CYS A 242 -7.94 10.82 22.11
CA CYS A 242 -7.08 9.92 21.35
C CYS A 242 -6.22 10.65 20.33
N VAL A 243 -6.78 11.59 19.58
CA VAL A 243 -6.02 12.42 18.62
C VAL A 243 -4.98 13.28 19.34
N GLY A 244 -5.32 13.87 20.49
CA GLY A 244 -4.37 14.62 21.32
C GLY A 244 -3.19 13.78 21.79
N LEU A 245 -3.43 12.59 22.33
CA LEU A 245 -2.39 11.65 22.76
C LEU A 245 -1.53 11.18 21.59
N TYR A 246 -2.13 10.84 20.45
CA TYR A 246 -1.38 10.46 19.25
C TYR A 246 -0.41 11.55 18.82
N LYS A 247 -0.86 12.80 18.77
CA LYS A 247 -0.03 13.96 18.39
C LYS A 247 1.11 14.24 19.38
N MET A 248 0.92 13.92 20.66
CA MET A 248 1.99 14.03 21.67
C MET A 248 3.07 12.97 21.52
N LEU A 249 2.71 11.76 21.08
CA LEU A 249 3.64 10.64 20.91
C LEU A 249 4.42 10.68 19.59
N MET A 250 3.95 11.48 18.62
CA MET A 250 4.59 11.60 17.29
C MET A 250 5.47 12.85 17.16
N LYS A 251 5.56 13.68 18.22
CA LYS A 251 6.54 14.78 18.32
C LYS A 251 7.84 14.29 18.96
#